data_742c8a4cb3344983bdb9a48478fcd38a
#
_entry.id   742c8a4cb3344983bdb9a48478fcd38a
#
_cell.length_a   1.000
_cell.length_b   1.000
_cell.length_c   1.000
_cell.angle_alpha   90.00
_cell.angle_beta   90.00
_cell.angle_gamma   90.00
#
_symmetry.space_group_name_H-M   'P 1'
#
loop_
_entity.id
_entity.type
_entity.pdbx_description
1 polymer ?
#
loop_
_entity_poly.entity_id
_entity_poly.type
_entity_poly.pdbx_seq_one_letter_code
_entity_poly.pdbx_strand_id
1 'polypeptide(L)'
;MSFVWPQMLWLLLAAPVMVGIYVWLFQRRRKAALRYASLGLIKAALGPGQRFRRHVPPLLFLVGMLAAIFAVSRPNAIVTLPSDQRTIILTMDVSLSMRATDVEPNRIVAAQTAAKAFVREQPPDVRIGIVSFAGTASVVQAPTHNRDDLVAAIDRFELQRHTAIGSGIIVSLATLFPEEGIDLEPLLFGKGSSSSRRQGVAIDRTGEPEKKAFKPVAAGSNTSAAIILLTDGRRTTGPDTLEAAKMAADHGVRIYTVGFGMPGGGVAAMDGYSMYMAYDEEALKAIAEVTRGEYFHAASAEELAKIYQGLNAKLVLEKKETEISALVVAAAAILLVVSAMLSLLWFNRMV
;
A
#
# COMPACT_ATOMS: atom_id res chain seq x y z
N MET A 1 11.15 12.38 -10.67
CA MET A 1 10.58 11.79 -11.89
C MET A 1 11.60 10.81 -12.44
N SER A 2 11.25 9.53 -12.56
CA SER A 2 12.05 8.51 -13.24
C SER A 2 11.38 8.16 -14.57
N PHE A 3 12.15 7.67 -15.54
CA PHE A 3 11.62 7.25 -16.83
C PHE A 3 11.89 5.75 -16.98
N VAL A 4 10.87 4.99 -17.38
CA VAL A 4 11.04 3.54 -17.63
C VAL A 4 11.88 3.32 -18.90
N TRP A 5 11.67 4.15 -19.93
CA TRP A 5 12.39 4.09 -21.21
C TRP A 5 13.09 5.41 -21.56
N PRO A 6 14.18 5.78 -20.87
CA PRO A 6 14.88 7.05 -21.12
C PRO A 6 15.43 7.15 -22.57
N GLN A 7 15.67 6.01 -23.21
CA GLN A 7 16.13 5.96 -24.60
C GLN A 7 15.13 6.60 -25.59
N MET A 8 13.82 6.56 -25.28
CA MET A 8 12.80 7.15 -26.16
C MET A 8 12.83 8.68 -26.17
N LEU A 9 13.53 9.32 -25.23
CA LEU A 9 13.74 10.78 -25.26
C LEU A 9 14.58 11.24 -26.47
N TRP A 10 15.35 10.35 -27.11
CA TRP A 10 16.05 10.68 -28.35
C TRP A 10 15.08 11.07 -29.47
N LEU A 11 13.83 10.61 -29.43
CA LEU A 11 12.79 11.02 -30.39
C LEU A 11 12.46 12.54 -30.30
N LEU A 12 12.81 13.21 -29.21
CA LEU A 12 12.69 14.67 -29.11
C LEU A 12 13.57 15.40 -30.14
N LEU A 13 14.62 14.76 -30.66
CA LEU A 13 15.42 15.31 -31.76
C LEU A 13 14.62 15.43 -33.06
N ALA A 14 13.49 14.75 -33.20
CA ALA A 14 12.56 14.97 -34.32
C ALA A 14 11.91 16.36 -34.28
N ALA A 15 11.80 17.01 -33.11
CA ALA A 15 11.19 18.33 -32.98
C ALA A 15 11.91 19.41 -33.78
N PRO A 16 13.21 19.61 -33.66
CA PRO A 16 13.95 20.62 -34.48
C PRO A 16 13.86 20.30 -35.98
N VAL A 17 13.84 19.03 -36.38
CA VAL A 17 13.64 18.62 -37.76
C VAL A 17 12.25 19.05 -38.26
N MET A 18 11.18 18.81 -37.49
CA MET A 18 9.82 19.23 -37.85
C MET A 18 9.70 20.74 -37.93
N VAL A 19 10.30 21.49 -37.02
CA VAL A 19 10.35 22.95 -37.06
C VAL A 19 11.10 23.42 -38.29
N GLY A 20 12.24 22.79 -38.62
CA GLY A 20 13.01 23.08 -39.83
C GLY A 20 12.21 22.85 -41.12
N ILE A 21 11.51 21.73 -41.22
CA ILE A 21 10.63 21.41 -42.37
C ILE A 21 9.50 22.47 -42.46
N TYR A 22 8.87 22.83 -41.31
CA TYR A 22 7.82 23.85 -41.29
C TYR A 22 8.33 25.21 -41.80
N VAL A 23 9.47 25.67 -41.31
CA VAL A 23 10.09 26.94 -41.71
C VAL A 23 10.47 26.90 -43.22
N TRP A 24 11.04 25.79 -43.68
CA TRP A 24 11.42 25.60 -45.08
C TRP A 24 10.20 25.65 -46.00
N LEU A 25 9.10 24.92 -45.66
CA LEU A 25 7.86 24.96 -46.41
C LEU A 25 7.23 26.35 -46.42
N PHE A 26 7.29 27.04 -45.29
CA PHE A 26 6.78 28.40 -45.16
C PHE A 26 7.56 29.40 -46.06
N GLN A 27 8.90 29.30 -46.09
CA GLN A 27 9.75 30.12 -46.97
C GLN A 27 9.49 29.82 -48.43
N ARG A 28 9.36 28.53 -48.78
CA ARG A 28 9.07 28.11 -50.14
C ARG A 28 7.74 28.66 -50.66
N ARG A 29 6.69 28.60 -49.83
CA ARG A 29 5.38 29.18 -50.16
C ARG A 29 5.45 30.72 -50.28
N ARG A 30 6.25 31.40 -49.47
CA ARG A 30 6.47 32.85 -49.59
C ARG A 30 7.14 33.22 -50.93
N LYS A 31 8.16 32.50 -51.35
CA LYS A 31 8.85 32.71 -52.65
C LYS A 31 7.91 32.49 -53.84
N ALA A 32 7.02 31.48 -53.78
CA ALA A 32 6.06 31.22 -54.79
C ALA A 32 4.99 32.33 -54.89
N ALA A 33 4.52 32.88 -53.74
CA ALA A 33 3.54 33.96 -53.68
C ALA A 33 4.08 35.31 -54.22
N LEU A 34 5.37 35.56 -54.18
CA LEU A 34 5.99 36.78 -54.70
C LEU A 34 6.06 36.81 -56.25
N ARG A 35 5.83 35.69 -56.92
CA ARG A 35 5.77 35.64 -58.39
C ARG A 35 4.47 36.14 -59.01
N TYR A 36 3.43 36.38 -58.21
CA TYR A 36 2.15 36.88 -58.66
C TYR A 36 1.99 38.31 -58.13
N ALA A 37 2.31 39.31 -58.99
CA ALA A 37 2.41 40.72 -58.64
C ALA A 37 1.03 41.41 -58.25
N SER A 38 -0.11 40.72 -58.46
CA SER A 38 -1.44 41.32 -58.18
C SER A 38 -2.00 41.15 -56.77
N LEU A 39 -1.25 40.51 -55.85
CA LEU A 39 -1.72 40.16 -54.50
C LEU A 39 -1.53 41.27 -53.46
N GLY A 40 -1.01 42.43 -53.79
CA GLY A 40 -0.81 43.56 -52.89
C GLY A 40 -2.11 44.10 -52.26
N LEU A 41 -3.17 44.20 -53.08
CA LEU A 41 -4.51 44.71 -52.64
C LEU A 41 -5.23 43.71 -51.74
N ILE A 42 -5.10 42.40 -51.97
CA ILE A 42 -5.73 41.36 -51.12
C ILE A 42 -5.02 41.28 -49.77
N LYS A 43 -3.72 41.54 -49.70
CA LYS A 43 -2.95 41.53 -48.48
C LYS A 43 -3.27 42.68 -47.52
N ALA A 44 -3.74 43.82 -48.05
CA ALA A 44 -4.19 44.96 -47.24
C ALA A 44 -5.60 44.74 -46.64
N ALA A 45 -6.43 43.90 -47.25
CA ALA A 45 -7.77 43.56 -46.75
C ALA A 45 -7.75 42.46 -45.67
N LEU A 46 -6.65 41.75 -45.49
CA LEU A 46 -6.48 40.69 -44.48
C LEU A 46 -5.95 41.31 -43.18
N GLY A 47 -6.83 41.51 -42.19
CA GLY A 47 -6.52 42.09 -40.88
C GLY A 47 -5.44 41.33 -40.11
N PRO A 48 -4.80 41.97 -39.07
CA PRO A 48 -3.66 41.42 -38.33
C PRO A 48 -3.95 40.07 -37.61
N GLY A 49 -5.21 39.76 -37.32
CA GLY A 49 -5.62 38.50 -36.68
C GLY A 49 -5.38 37.22 -37.50
N GLN A 50 -5.30 37.34 -38.83
CA GLN A 50 -5.14 36.18 -39.72
C GLN A 50 -3.70 35.66 -39.76
N ARG A 51 -2.71 36.51 -39.40
CA ARG A 51 -1.32 36.09 -39.29
C ARG A 51 -1.14 35.16 -38.07
N PHE A 52 -1.79 35.47 -36.96
CA PHE A 52 -1.69 34.66 -35.74
C PHE A 52 -2.41 33.31 -35.91
N ARG A 53 -3.63 33.32 -36.42
CA ARG A 53 -4.43 32.08 -36.66
C ARG A 53 -3.69 31.06 -37.52
N ARG A 54 -2.81 31.46 -38.43
CA ARG A 54 -2.05 30.57 -39.30
C ARG A 54 -0.99 29.74 -38.56
N HIS A 55 -0.45 30.21 -37.43
CA HIS A 55 0.61 29.55 -36.71
C HIS A 55 0.08 28.71 -35.52
N VAL A 56 -1.17 28.93 -35.10
CA VAL A 56 -1.76 28.22 -33.93
C VAL A 56 -1.92 26.71 -34.19
N PRO A 57 -2.53 26.23 -35.28
CA PRO A 57 -2.67 24.79 -35.48
C PRO A 57 -1.32 24.04 -35.58
N PRO A 58 -0.33 24.51 -36.39
CA PRO A 58 0.98 23.83 -36.43
C PRO A 58 1.71 23.84 -35.09
N LEU A 59 1.55 24.89 -34.29
CA LEU A 59 2.16 24.97 -32.95
C LEU A 59 1.50 23.98 -31.98
N LEU A 60 0.18 23.89 -31.97
CA LEU A 60 -0.56 22.92 -31.17
C LEU A 60 -0.22 21.48 -31.61
N PHE A 61 -0.06 21.23 -32.91
CA PHE A 61 0.38 19.95 -33.43
C PHE A 61 1.78 19.59 -32.90
N LEU A 62 2.72 20.53 -32.97
CA LEU A 62 4.07 20.33 -32.46
C LEU A 62 4.08 20.02 -30.97
N VAL A 63 3.32 20.78 -30.15
CA VAL A 63 3.21 20.56 -28.71
C VAL A 63 2.57 19.21 -28.41
N GLY A 64 1.50 18.85 -29.13
CA GLY A 64 0.86 17.53 -29.00
C GLY A 64 1.78 16.38 -29.36
N MET A 65 2.59 16.55 -30.40
CA MET A 65 3.59 15.56 -30.82
C MET A 65 4.72 15.41 -29.77
N LEU A 66 5.21 16.53 -29.22
CA LEU A 66 6.19 16.51 -28.14
C LEU A 66 5.63 15.82 -26.88
N ALA A 67 4.39 16.11 -26.52
CA ALA A 67 3.72 15.46 -25.40
C ALA A 67 3.56 13.94 -25.65
N ALA A 68 3.25 13.53 -26.88
CA ALA A 68 3.17 12.11 -27.25
C ALA A 68 4.53 11.42 -27.14
N ILE A 69 5.61 12.04 -27.62
CA ILE A 69 6.97 11.50 -27.50
C ILE A 69 7.37 11.39 -26.02
N PHE A 70 7.04 12.41 -25.20
CA PHE A 70 7.29 12.37 -23.76
C PHE A 70 6.50 11.23 -23.09
N ALA A 71 5.25 10.99 -23.50
CA ALA A 71 4.44 9.90 -22.98
C ALA A 71 5.04 8.51 -23.30
N VAL A 72 5.64 8.32 -24.47
CA VAL A 72 6.32 7.06 -24.87
C VAL A 72 7.50 6.74 -23.95
N SER A 73 8.17 7.75 -23.37
CA SER A 73 9.26 7.55 -22.40
C SER A 73 8.77 7.00 -21.05
N ARG A 74 7.45 6.84 -20.86
CA ARG A 74 6.78 6.33 -19.64
C ARG A 74 7.26 7.04 -18.38
N PRO A 75 6.92 8.33 -18.22
CA PRO A 75 7.31 9.08 -17.03
C PRO A 75 6.60 8.51 -15.81
N ASN A 76 7.37 8.14 -14.78
CA ASN A 76 6.89 7.80 -13.46
C ASN A 76 6.87 9.06 -12.60
N ALA A 77 5.76 9.36 -12.00
CA ALA A 77 5.66 10.37 -10.97
C ALA A 77 5.16 9.72 -9.67
N ILE A 78 5.66 10.26 -8.57
CA ILE A 78 5.11 9.93 -7.27
C ILE A 78 3.76 10.67 -7.18
N VAL A 79 2.70 9.98 -7.56
CA VAL A 79 1.33 10.48 -7.38
C VAL A 79 0.79 9.85 -6.12
N THR A 80 0.46 10.66 -5.13
CA THR A 80 -0.35 10.22 -4.00
C THR A 80 -1.78 10.03 -4.51
N LEU A 81 -2.03 8.87 -5.14
CA LEU A 81 -3.40 8.45 -5.34
C LEU A 81 -3.98 8.13 -3.97
N PRO A 82 -5.25 8.49 -3.68
CA PRO A 82 -5.95 7.88 -2.55
C PRO A 82 -5.86 6.37 -2.78
N SER A 83 -4.99 5.72 -1.98
CA SER A 83 -4.77 4.28 -2.10
C SER A 83 -6.04 3.58 -1.63
N ASP A 84 -6.31 2.44 -2.24
CA ASP A 84 -7.24 1.44 -1.73
C ASP A 84 -7.14 1.39 -0.20
N GLN A 85 -8.29 1.37 0.46
CA GLN A 85 -8.43 1.46 1.92
C GLN A 85 -7.40 0.58 2.61
N ARG A 86 -6.43 1.21 3.26
CA ARG A 86 -5.40 0.48 3.99
C ARG A 86 -6.02 -0.18 5.21
N THR A 87 -5.68 -1.44 5.44
CA THR A 87 -6.15 -2.17 6.61
C THR A 87 -4.95 -2.59 7.45
N ILE A 88 -4.94 -2.20 8.71
CA ILE A 88 -3.90 -2.55 9.67
C ILE A 88 -4.53 -3.45 10.74
N ILE A 89 -3.92 -4.58 11.03
CA ILE A 89 -4.32 -5.41 12.16
C ILE A 89 -3.31 -5.22 13.29
N LEU A 90 -3.80 -4.75 14.43
CA LEU A 90 -3.06 -4.75 15.68
C LEU A 90 -3.24 -6.11 16.34
N THR A 91 -2.18 -6.91 16.38
CA THR A 91 -2.15 -8.24 16.97
C THR A 91 -1.45 -8.13 18.32
N MET A 92 -2.24 -8.16 19.38
CA MET A 92 -1.80 -7.84 20.73
C MET A 92 -1.70 -9.08 21.60
N ASP A 93 -0.57 -9.25 22.24
CA ASP A 93 -0.36 -10.27 23.26
C ASP A 93 -1.12 -9.91 24.54
N VAL A 94 -1.98 -10.83 24.97
CA VAL A 94 -2.72 -10.73 26.23
C VAL A 94 -2.39 -11.91 27.15
N SER A 95 -1.16 -12.44 27.05
CA SER A 95 -0.67 -13.48 27.95
C SER A 95 -0.39 -12.95 29.35
N LEU A 96 -0.34 -13.85 30.33
CA LEU A 96 -0.12 -13.45 31.73
C LEU A 96 1.22 -12.74 31.96
N SER A 97 2.22 -12.94 31.08
CA SER A 97 3.49 -12.22 31.14
C SER A 97 3.33 -10.70 30.99
N MET A 98 2.29 -10.26 30.28
CA MET A 98 1.95 -8.84 30.14
C MET A 98 1.51 -8.15 31.45
N ARG A 99 1.34 -8.93 32.52
CA ARG A 99 1.12 -8.40 33.88
C ARG A 99 2.42 -7.90 34.54
N ALA A 100 3.57 -8.19 33.98
CA ALA A 100 4.85 -7.78 34.52
C ALA A 100 4.94 -6.26 34.72
N THR A 101 5.60 -5.84 35.82
CA THR A 101 5.73 -4.45 36.25
C THR A 101 7.12 -3.88 36.02
N ASP A 102 7.90 -4.50 35.13
CA ASP A 102 9.19 -3.97 34.66
C ASP A 102 9.04 -2.72 33.80
N VAL A 103 7.83 -2.49 33.29
CA VAL A 103 7.39 -1.26 32.63
C VAL A 103 6.24 -0.67 33.43
N GLU A 104 6.31 0.61 33.78
CA GLU A 104 5.26 1.27 34.55
C GLU A 104 3.99 1.57 33.72
N PRO A 105 2.78 1.35 34.27
CA PRO A 105 2.46 0.70 35.55
C PRO A 105 2.56 -0.83 35.45
N ASN A 106 2.36 -1.40 34.27
CA ASN A 106 2.65 -2.78 33.85
C ASN A 106 2.61 -2.85 32.32
N ARG A 107 3.12 -3.95 31.75
CA ARG A 107 3.24 -4.08 30.28
C ARG A 107 1.89 -3.95 29.57
N ILE A 108 0.82 -4.59 30.06
CA ILE A 108 -0.49 -4.54 29.36
C ILE A 108 -1.07 -3.13 29.33
N VAL A 109 -1.01 -2.37 30.45
CA VAL A 109 -1.52 -1.00 30.49
C VAL A 109 -0.70 -0.07 29.59
N ALA A 110 0.62 -0.23 29.59
CA ALA A 110 1.50 0.52 28.68
C ALA A 110 1.18 0.21 27.21
N ALA A 111 1.02 -1.09 26.88
CA ALA A 111 0.66 -1.53 25.53
C ALA A 111 -0.72 -1.00 25.09
N GLN A 112 -1.73 -1.07 25.97
CA GLN A 112 -3.07 -0.51 25.71
C GLN A 112 -3.01 1.01 25.48
N THR A 113 -2.23 1.73 26.30
CA THR A 113 -2.10 3.18 26.15
C THR A 113 -1.45 3.57 24.84
N ALA A 114 -0.36 2.88 24.48
CA ALA A 114 0.34 3.11 23.20
C ALA A 114 -0.53 2.72 21.99
N ALA A 115 -1.25 1.60 22.05
CA ALA A 115 -2.15 1.16 20.99
C ALA A 115 -3.32 2.13 20.79
N LYS A 116 -3.92 2.67 21.86
CA LYS A 116 -4.97 3.70 21.77
C LYS A 116 -4.45 5.00 21.15
N ALA A 117 -3.25 5.43 21.52
CA ALA A 117 -2.60 6.59 20.90
C ALA A 117 -2.40 6.36 19.40
N PHE A 118 -1.84 5.20 19.01
CA PHE A 118 -1.66 4.81 17.62
C PHE A 118 -2.98 4.84 16.83
N VAL A 119 -4.04 4.25 17.37
CA VAL A 119 -5.37 4.22 16.73
C VAL A 119 -5.91 5.62 16.49
N ARG A 120 -5.74 6.55 17.45
CA ARG A 120 -6.21 7.93 17.32
C ARG A 120 -5.41 8.78 16.32
N GLU A 121 -4.13 8.49 16.16
CA GLU A 121 -3.23 9.20 15.27
C GLU A 121 -3.35 8.75 13.80
N GLN A 122 -4.00 7.60 13.53
CA GLN A 122 -4.15 7.11 12.16
C GLN A 122 -5.08 7.98 11.33
N PRO A 123 -4.76 8.20 10.04
CA PRO A 123 -5.64 8.87 9.10
C PRO A 123 -7.05 8.22 9.04
N PRO A 124 -8.10 8.98 8.76
CA PRO A 124 -9.48 8.48 8.78
C PRO A 124 -9.79 7.43 7.69
N ASP A 125 -8.99 7.38 6.63
CA ASP A 125 -9.10 6.43 5.51
C ASP A 125 -8.51 5.05 5.84
N VAL A 126 -7.75 4.91 6.94
CA VAL A 126 -7.18 3.65 7.38
C VAL A 126 -8.18 2.86 8.22
N ARG A 127 -8.46 1.61 7.84
CA ARG A 127 -9.20 0.66 8.66
C ARG A 127 -8.26 -0.04 9.63
N ILE A 128 -8.67 -0.20 10.87
CA ILE A 128 -7.90 -0.90 11.88
C ILE A 128 -8.75 -2.04 12.44
N GLY A 129 -8.17 -3.23 12.53
CA GLY A 129 -8.71 -4.37 13.24
C GLY A 129 -7.85 -4.70 14.45
N ILE A 130 -8.44 -5.35 15.44
CA ILE A 130 -7.74 -5.77 16.66
C ILE A 130 -7.91 -7.26 16.84
N VAL A 131 -6.79 -7.95 16.94
CA VAL A 131 -6.70 -9.37 17.28
C VAL A 131 -5.94 -9.49 18.58
N SER A 132 -6.50 -10.20 19.55
CA SER A 132 -5.79 -10.58 20.77
C SER A 132 -5.34 -12.04 20.67
N PHE A 133 -4.21 -12.35 21.26
CA PHE A 133 -3.75 -13.73 21.37
C PHE A 133 -3.11 -14.00 22.72
N ALA A 134 -3.31 -15.24 23.18
CA ALA A 134 -2.65 -15.84 24.33
C ALA A 134 -2.56 -17.35 24.08
N GLY A 135 -3.25 -18.19 24.82
CA GLY A 135 -3.35 -19.63 24.51
C GLY A 135 -4.07 -19.93 23.18
N THR A 136 -4.97 -19.05 22.77
CA THR A 136 -5.67 -19.01 21.48
C THR A 136 -5.64 -17.58 20.95
N ALA A 137 -6.08 -17.38 19.71
CA ALA A 137 -6.24 -16.05 19.14
C ALA A 137 -7.69 -15.79 18.75
N SER A 138 -8.13 -14.56 18.91
CA SER A 138 -9.49 -14.12 18.58
C SER A 138 -9.52 -12.71 18.02
N VAL A 139 -10.49 -12.45 17.15
CA VAL A 139 -10.77 -11.11 16.64
C VAL A 139 -11.57 -10.38 17.73
N VAL A 140 -10.98 -9.36 18.33
CA VAL A 140 -11.65 -8.51 19.32
C VAL A 140 -12.50 -7.45 18.64
N GLN A 141 -11.97 -6.87 17.54
CA GLN A 141 -12.66 -5.91 16.70
C GLN A 141 -12.29 -6.14 15.24
N ALA A 142 -13.31 -6.37 14.41
CA ALA A 142 -13.13 -6.43 12.96
C ALA A 142 -12.68 -5.07 12.40
N PRO A 143 -11.97 -5.04 11.26
CA PRO A 143 -11.45 -3.81 10.67
C PRO A 143 -12.54 -2.75 10.47
N THR A 144 -12.39 -1.61 11.14
CA THR A 144 -13.34 -0.49 11.15
C THR A 144 -12.63 0.86 11.06
N HIS A 145 -13.35 1.88 10.63
CA HIS A 145 -12.93 3.29 10.71
C HIS A 145 -13.33 3.95 12.04
N ASN A 146 -14.21 3.31 12.82
CA ASN A 146 -14.68 3.86 14.08
C ASN A 146 -13.61 3.71 15.16
N ARG A 147 -12.97 4.82 15.54
CA ARG A 147 -11.89 4.86 16.53
C ARG A 147 -12.37 4.56 17.95
N ASP A 148 -13.60 4.93 18.27
CA ASP A 148 -14.17 4.71 19.61
C ASP A 148 -14.40 3.22 19.86
N ASP A 149 -14.89 2.47 18.86
CA ASP A 149 -15.04 1.01 18.95
C ASP A 149 -13.71 0.32 19.18
N LEU A 150 -12.65 0.79 18.49
CA LEU A 150 -11.29 0.25 18.63
C LEU A 150 -10.73 0.53 20.02
N VAL A 151 -10.90 1.73 20.55
CA VAL A 151 -10.47 2.09 21.90
C VAL A 151 -11.20 1.26 22.94
N ALA A 152 -12.53 1.11 22.81
CA ALA A 152 -13.32 0.28 23.69
C ALA A 152 -12.94 -1.22 23.62
N ALA A 153 -12.52 -1.69 22.43
CA ALA A 153 -12.02 -3.07 22.26
C ALA A 153 -10.69 -3.29 22.99
N ILE A 154 -9.76 -2.32 22.92
CA ILE A 154 -8.48 -2.38 23.63
C ILE A 154 -8.69 -2.38 25.14
N ASP A 155 -9.69 -1.63 25.66
CA ASP A 155 -9.98 -1.56 27.09
C ASP A 155 -10.54 -2.87 27.66
N ARG A 156 -11.11 -3.73 26.80
CA ARG A 156 -11.70 -5.02 27.20
C ARG A 156 -10.72 -6.19 27.20
N PHE A 157 -9.41 -5.96 27.03
CA PHE A 157 -8.43 -7.04 27.06
C PHE A 157 -8.40 -7.74 28.42
N GLU A 158 -8.53 -9.06 28.38
CA GLU A 158 -8.42 -9.94 29.52
C GLU A 158 -7.18 -10.82 29.39
N LEU A 159 -6.36 -10.86 30.45
CA LEU A 159 -5.15 -11.65 30.46
C LEU A 159 -5.45 -13.15 30.53
N GLN A 160 -4.81 -13.93 29.70
CA GLN A 160 -4.98 -15.38 29.60
C GLN A 160 -3.63 -16.09 29.71
N ARG A 161 -3.68 -17.41 29.95
CA ARG A 161 -2.48 -18.25 30.01
C ARG A 161 -1.97 -18.59 28.61
N HIS A 162 -0.67 -18.89 28.53
CA HIS A 162 0.03 -19.29 27.33
C HIS A 162 0.21 -18.16 26.28
N THR A 163 1.02 -18.45 25.24
CA THR A 163 1.32 -17.49 24.17
C THR A 163 1.42 -18.25 22.84
N ALA A 164 0.41 -18.05 21.95
CA ALA A 164 0.29 -18.68 20.65
C ALA A 164 0.47 -17.64 19.52
N ILE A 165 1.70 -17.19 19.32
CA ILE A 165 2.03 -16.15 18.34
C ILE A 165 1.56 -16.53 16.92
N GLY A 166 1.81 -17.79 16.50
CA GLY A 166 1.37 -18.29 15.20
C GLY A 166 -0.13 -18.21 15.02
N SER A 167 -0.92 -18.49 16.08
CA SER A 167 -2.38 -18.30 16.03
C SER A 167 -2.77 -16.84 15.81
N GLY A 168 -2.08 -15.92 16.49
CA GLY A 168 -2.27 -14.47 16.30
C GLY A 168 -2.07 -14.04 14.84
N ILE A 169 -0.99 -14.51 14.21
CA ILE A 169 -0.69 -14.22 12.80
C ILE A 169 -1.76 -14.81 11.88
N ILE A 170 -2.14 -16.07 12.05
CA ILE A 170 -3.13 -16.77 11.20
C ILE A 170 -4.50 -16.10 11.30
N VAL A 171 -4.97 -15.76 12.52
CA VAL A 171 -6.25 -15.08 12.72
C VAL A 171 -6.22 -13.66 12.14
N SER A 172 -5.10 -12.98 12.26
CA SER A 172 -4.92 -11.65 11.64
C SER A 172 -4.97 -11.73 10.12
N LEU A 173 -4.36 -12.75 9.53
CA LEU A 173 -4.40 -12.98 8.08
C LEU A 173 -5.81 -13.29 7.61
N ALA A 174 -6.55 -14.17 8.30
CA ALA A 174 -7.94 -14.48 8.01
C ALA A 174 -8.85 -13.24 8.13
N THR A 175 -8.53 -12.34 9.06
CA THR A 175 -9.25 -11.07 9.24
C THR A 175 -8.97 -10.09 8.10
N LEU A 176 -7.77 -10.10 7.53
CA LEU A 176 -7.41 -9.29 6.35
C LEU A 176 -8.08 -9.80 5.06
N PHE A 177 -8.21 -11.12 4.91
CA PHE A 177 -8.70 -11.76 3.69
C PHE A 177 -9.92 -12.66 3.96
N PRO A 178 -11.06 -12.09 4.38
CA PRO A 178 -12.26 -12.88 4.68
C PRO A 178 -12.81 -13.61 3.45
N GLU A 179 -12.58 -13.08 2.24
CA GLU A 179 -13.02 -13.67 0.97
C GLU A 179 -12.27 -14.98 0.61
N GLU A 180 -11.08 -15.19 1.16
CA GLU A 180 -10.28 -16.38 0.87
C GLU A 180 -10.72 -17.60 1.68
N GLY A 181 -11.56 -17.41 2.70
CA GLY A 181 -12.12 -18.49 3.51
C GLY A 181 -11.04 -19.37 4.14
N ILE A 182 -10.00 -18.75 4.75
CA ILE A 182 -8.93 -19.47 5.43
C ILE A 182 -9.53 -20.34 6.54
N ASP A 183 -9.36 -21.66 6.41
CA ASP A 183 -9.87 -22.61 7.40
C ASP A 183 -8.99 -22.58 8.65
N LEU A 184 -9.50 -21.94 9.70
CA LEU A 184 -8.75 -21.73 10.94
C LEU A 184 -8.62 -23.02 11.78
N GLU A 185 -9.60 -23.93 11.73
CA GLU A 185 -9.65 -25.08 12.62
C GLU A 185 -8.44 -26.02 12.46
N PRO A 186 -8.07 -26.48 11.25
CA PRO A 186 -6.91 -27.35 11.07
C PRO A 186 -5.59 -26.62 11.25
N LEU A 187 -5.56 -25.28 11.03
CA LEU A 187 -4.34 -24.48 11.20
C LEU A 187 -4.03 -24.18 12.64
N LEU A 188 -5.06 -23.94 13.48
CA LEU A 188 -4.88 -23.59 14.89
C LEU A 188 -4.72 -24.82 15.78
N PHE A 189 -5.44 -25.93 15.48
CA PHE A 189 -5.50 -27.11 16.34
C PHE A 189 -4.81 -28.34 15.76
N GLY A 190 -4.22 -28.23 14.56
CA GLY A 190 -3.54 -29.33 13.87
C GLY A 190 -4.49 -30.33 13.24
N LYS A 191 -3.97 -31.13 12.30
CA LYS A 191 -4.75 -32.15 11.57
C LYS A 191 -5.34 -33.29 12.43
N GLY A 192 -5.02 -33.32 13.73
CA GLY A 192 -5.48 -34.36 14.66
C GLY A 192 -6.88 -34.11 15.26
N SER A 193 -7.40 -32.87 15.19
CA SER A 193 -8.70 -32.54 15.81
C SER A 193 -9.91 -32.95 14.97
N SER A 194 -9.73 -33.17 13.67
CA SER A 194 -10.83 -33.50 12.74
C SER A 194 -11.25 -34.97 12.71
N SER A 195 -10.55 -35.86 13.44
CA SER A 195 -10.79 -37.31 13.35
C SER A 195 -11.92 -37.85 14.23
N SER A 196 -12.61 -37.05 15.05
CA SER A 196 -13.70 -37.51 15.90
C SER A 196 -15.06 -36.86 15.63
N ARG A 197 -15.22 -36.01 14.62
CA ARG A 197 -16.55 -35.64 14.17
C ARG A 197 -17.00 -36.60 13.10
N ARG A 198 -17.86 -37.56 13.50
CA ARG A 198 -18.61 -38.46 12.60
C ARG A 198 -19.08 -37.67 11.39
N GLN A 199 -18.74 -38.18 10.19
CA GLN A 199 -19.32 -37.77 8.92
C GLN A 199 -20.85 -37.81 8.99
N GLY A 200 -21.47 -36.75 9.47
CA GLY A 200 -22.83 -36.42 9.11
C GLY A 200 -22.79 -35.95 7.66
N VAL A 201 -23.28 -36.77 6.75
CA VAL A 201 -23.49 -36.37 5.36
C VAL A 201 -24.47 -35.21 5.37
N ALA A 202 -23.99 -34.01 5.06
CA ALA A 202 -24.84 -32.83 4.85
C ALA A 202 -25.63 -33.02 3.57
N ILE A 203 -26.96 -33.13 3.72
CA ILE A 203 -27.96 -33.40 2.65
C ILE A 203 -28.28 -32.10 1.87
N ASP A 204 -27.44 -31.16 1.73
CA ASP A 204 -27.63 -30.07 0.75
C ASP A 204 -26.36 -29.24 0.61
N ARG A 205 -25.47 -29.65 -0.29
CA ARG A 205 -24.37 -28.78 -0.75
C ARG A 205 -24.60 -28.39 -2.19
N THR A 206 -25.65 -27.60 -2.40
CA THR A 206 -25.78 -26.83 -3.64
C THR A 206 -25.18 -25.44 -3.36
N GLY A 207 -23.92 -25.23 -3.78
CA GLY A 207 -23.30 -23.92 -3.80
C GLY A 207 -22.12 -23.69 -2.84
N GLU A 208 -21.14 -24.61 -2.80
CA GLU A 208 -19.82 -24.16 -2.34
C GLU A 208 -19.26 -23.21 -3.41
N PRO A 209 -18.94 -21.95 -3.04
CA PRO A 209 -18.19 -21.09 -3.96
C PRO A 209 -16.86 -21.79 -4.27
N GLU A 210 -16.55 -21.98 -5.54
CA GLU A 210 -15.25 -22.47 -5.99
C GLU A 210 -14.15 -21.71 -5.25
N LYS A 211 -13.42 -22.38 -4.37
CA LYS A 211 -12.25 -21.81 -3.72
C LYS A 211 -11.26 -21.46 -4.84
N LYS A 212 -11.14 -20.18 -5.14
CA LYS A 212 -10.13 -19.69 -6.08
C LYS A 212 -8.78 -20.23 -5.63
N ALA A 213 -8.07 -20.94 -6.51
CA ALA A 213 -6.75 -21.45 -6.20
C ALA A 213 -5.84 -20.30 -5.77
N PHE A 214 -5.40 -20.31 -4.52
CA PHE A 214 -4.47 -19.33 -3.98
C PHE A 214 -3.16 -19.37 -4.77
N LYS A 215 -2.71 -18.20 -5.25
CA LYS A 215 -1.41 -18.05 -5.91
C LYS A 215 -0.52 -17.20 -5.02
N PRO A 216 0.60 -17.76 -4.50
CA PRO A 216 1.54 -16.99 -3.71
C PRO A 216 2.04 -15.77 -4.47
N VAL A 217 2.16 -14.64 -3.77
CA VAL A 217 2.70 -13.40 -4.30
C VAL A 217 4.05 -13.09 -3.65
N ALA A 218 4.79 -12.12 -4.17
CA ALA A 218 6.07 -11.75 -3.56
C ALA A 218 5.87 -11.22 -2.14
N ALA A 219 6.71 -11.65 -1.19
CA ALA A 219 6.67 -11.19 0.18
C ALA A 219 6.73 -9.65 0.26
N GLY A 220 5.86 -9.04 1.07
CA GLY A 220 5.78 -7.60 1.26
C GLY A 220 5.23 -6.82 0.07
N SER A 221 4.64 -7.49 -0.95
CA SER A 221 4.08 -6.82 -2.13
C SER A 221 2.72 -6.15 -1.88
N ASN A 222 2.00 -6.58 -0.84
CA ASN A 222 0.72 -5.99 -0.48
C ASN A 222 0.95 -4.70 0.33
N THR A 223 0.73 -3.56 -0.31
CA THR A 223 0.89 -2.24 0.32
C THR A 223 -0.38 -1.76 1.03
N SER A 224 -1.51 -2.47 0.83
CA SER A 224 -2.81 -2.11 1.39
C SER A 224 -3.12 -2.83 2.70
N ALA A 225 -2.29 -3.79 3.12
CA ALA A 225 -2.47 -4.55 4.35
C ALA A 225 -1.16 -4.70 5.12
N ALA A 226 -1.25 -4.56 6.45
CA ALA A 226 -0.13 -4.78 7.36
C ALA A 226 -0.61 -5.36 8.69
N ILE A 227 0.26 -6.13 9.33
CA ILE A 227 0.07 -6.65 10.67
C ILE A 227 1.12 -6.03 11.59
N ILE A 228 0.70 -5.50 12.73
CA ILE A 228 1.60 -5.06 13.79
C ILE A 228 1.43 -6.04 14.94
N LEU A 229 2.46 -6.84 15.19
CA LEU A 229 2.50 -7.88 16.20
C LEU A 229 3.24 -7.37 17.43
N LEU A 230 2.55 -7.20 18.55
CA LEU A 230 3.14 -6.86 19.84
C LEU A 230 3.14 -8.09 20.74
N THR A 231 4.30 -8.46 21.26
CA THR A 231 4.45 -9.56 22.24
C THR A 231 5.60 -9.28 23.18
N ASP A 232 5.49 -9.82 24.39
CA ASP A 232 6.57 -9.80 25.41
C ASP A 232 7.13 -11.20 25.67
N GLY A 233 6.62 -12.22 24.97
CA GLY A 233 6.83 -13.58 25.34
C GLY A 233 7.39 -14.49 24.25
N ARG A 234 7.83 -15.65 24.72
CA ARG A 234 8.19 -16.78 23.90
C ARG A 234 6.94 -17.62 23.59
N ARG A 235 6.83 -18.12 22.37
CA ARG A 235 5.78 -19.06 22.02
C ARG A 235 5.76 -20.25 22.98
N THR A 236 4.63 -20.53 23.60
CA THR A 236 4.42 -21.68 24.50
C THR A 236 3.45 -22.72 23.93
N THR A 237 2.60 -22.33 23.00
CA THR A 237 1.58 -23.20 22.39
C THR A 237 1.23 -22.72 20.97
N GLY A 238 0.32 -23.42 20.30
CA GLY A 238 -0.19 -23.08 18.99
C GLY A 238 0.73 -23.48 17.82
N PRO A 239 0.35 -23.13 16.59
CA PRO A 239 1.08 -23.44 15.37
C PRO A 239 2.46 -22.80 15.35
N ASP A 240 3.33 -23.32 14.48
CA ASP A 240 4.67 -22.78 14.32
C ASP A 240 4.63 -21.34 13.83
N THR A 241 5.39 -20.48 14.51
CA THR A 241 5.38 -19.04 14.26
C THR A 241 5.95 -18.70 12.88
N LEU A 242 7.00 -19.42 12.46
CA LEU A 242 7.64 -19.18 11.18
C LEU A 242 6.81 -19.69 10.01
N GLU A 243 6.06 -20.80 10.19
CA GLU A 243 5.10 -21.28 9.20
C GLU A 243 3.95 -20.29 9.02
N ALA A 244 3.42 -19.73 10.11
CA ALA A 244 2.42 -18.67 10.06
C ALA A 244 2.95 -17.39 9.37
N ALA A 245 4.19 -17.00 9.64
CA ALA A 245 4.85 -15.88 8.98
C ALA A 245 5.05 -16.12 7.47
N LYS A 246 5.43 -17.34 7.06
CA LYS A 246 5.52 -17.70 5.64
C LYS A 246 4.16 -17.59 4.94
N MET A 247 3.09 -18.04 5.61
CA MET A 247 1.73 -17.89 5.06
C MET A 247 1.39 -16.41 4.84
N ALA A 248 1.73 -15.51 5.79
CA ALA A 248 1.53 -14.07 5.59
C ALA A 248 2.41 -13.51 4.46
N ALA A 249 3.65 -13.99 4.33
CA ALA A 249 4.54 -13.62 3.24
C ALA A 249 4.00 -14.05 1.86
N ASP A 250 3.41 -15.24 1.75
CA ASP A 250 2.77 -15.75 0.53
C ASP A 250 1.56 -14.90 0.12
N HIS A 251 0.87 -14.26 1.08
CA HIS A 251 -0.20 -13.26 0.83
C HIS A 251 0.37 -11.84 0.60
N GLY A 252 1.68 -11.69 0.59
CA GLY A 252 2.37 -10.42 0.43
C GLY A 252 2.27 -9.46 1.62
N VAL A 253 1.72 -9.91 2.76
CA VAL A 253 1.50 -9.07 3.94
C VAL A 253 2.79 -8.89 4.72
N ARG A 254 3.09 -7.66 5.11
CA ARG A 254 4.21 -7.34 6.01
C ARG A 254 3.78 -7.45 7.46
N ILE A 255 4.62 -8.07 8.27
CA ILE A 255 4.44 -8.13 9.72
C ILE A 255 5.52 -7.28 10.38
N TYR A 256 5.10 -6.23 11.04
CA TYR A 256 5.96 -5.43 11.90
C TYR A 256 5.91 -6.03 13.30
N THR A 257 7.04 -6.50 13.80
CA THR A 257 7.11 -7.14 15.10
C THR A 257 7.66 -6.19 16.15
N VAL A 258 6.99 -6.10 17.28
CA VAL A 258 7.40 -5.27 18.42
C VAL A 258 7.59 -6.16 19.63
N GLY A 259 8.85 -6.37 20.02
CA GLY A 259 9.19 -7.03 21.27
C GLY A 259 9.10 -6.05 22.43
N PHE A 260 8.31 -6.35 23.45
CA PHE A 260 8.04 -5.45 24.55
C PHE A 260 8.53 -6.03 25.88
N GLY A 261 9.44 -5.32 26.58
CA GLY A 261 10.05 -5.72 27.83
C GLY A 261 11.58 -5.55 27.84
N MET A 262 12.25 -5.94 28.94
CA MET A 262 13.70 -5.76 29.04
C MET A 262 14.48 -6.76 28.17
N PRO A 263 15.52 -6.31 27.42
CA PRO A 263 16.42 -7.19 26.70
C PRO A 263 17.13 -8.16 27.66
N GLY A 264 17.15 -9.45 27.33
CA GLY A 264 17.76 -10.46 28.17
C GLY A 264 16.86 -11.03 29.26
N GLY A 265 15.60 -10.63 29.29
CA GLY A 265 14.61 -11.10 30.24
C GLY A 265 14.63 -10.33 31.56
N GLY A 266 13.49 -10.20 32.18
CA GLY A 266 13.28 -9.58 33.48
C GLY A 266 12.68 -10.56 34.47
N VAL A 267 12.89 -10.34 35.74
CA VAL A 267 12.17 -11.04 36.80
C VAL A 267 10.84 -10.33 37.01
N ALA A 268 9.75 -10.96 36.57
CA ALA A 268 8.42 -10.47 36.89
C ALA A 268 7.97 -11.05 38.23
N ALA A 269 7.63 -10.16 39.16
CA ALA A 269 6.97 -10.57 40.39
C ALA A 269 5.48 -10.84 40.09
N MET A 270 5.08 -12.12 40.17
CA MET A 270 3.69 -12.55 40.05
C MET A 270 3.25 -13.21 41.34
N ASP A 271 2.30 -12.59 42.04
CA ASP A 271 1.65 -13.16 43.23
C ASP A 271 2.62 -13.80 44.25
N GLY A 272 3.75 -13.15 44.50
CA GLY A 272 4.78 -13.62 45.44
C GLY A 272 5.82 -14.59 44.87
N TYR A 273 5.74 -14.94 43.61
CA TYR A 273 6.75 -15.73 42.89
C TYR A 273 7.51 -14.88 41.88
N SER A 274 8.81 -15.04 41.82
CA SER A 274 9.65 -14.40 40.83
C SER A 274 9.78 -15.32 39.62
N MET A 275 9.25 -14.92 38.48
CA MET A 275 9.33 -15.68 37.24
C MET A 275 10.26 -14.97 36.26
N TYR A 276 11.26 -15.69 35.75
CA TYR A 276 12.16 -15.15 34.70
C TYR A 276 11.43 -15.18 33.36
N MET A 277 11.24 -14.01 32.79
CA MET A 277 10.52 -13.79 31.52
C MET A 277 11.54 -13.36 30.45
N ALA A 278 11.91 -14.28 29.58
CA ALA A 278 12.70 -13.98 28.39
C ALA A 278 11.79 -14.06 27.18
N TYR A 279 11.84 -13.07 26.30
CA TYR A 279 11.19 -13.16 25.01
C TYR A 279 12.15 -13.67 23.92
N ASP A 280 11.58 -14.25 22.89
CA ASP A 280 12.34 -14.83 21.79
C ASP A 280 12.55 -13.78 20.69
N GLU A 281 13.59 -12.97 20.87
CA GLU A 281 13.95 -11.91 19.94
C GLU A 281 14.30 -12.45 18.55
N GLU A 282 14.95 -13.61 18.49
CA GLU A 282 15.35 -14.22 17.22
C GLU A 282 14.13 -14.62 16.39
N ALA A 283 13.11 -15.20 17.04
CA ALA A 283 11.87 -15.54 16.37
C ALA A 283 11.14 -14.30 15.82
N LEU A 284 11.10 -13.19 16.57
CA LEU A 284 10.47 -11.95 16.14
C LEU A 284 11.21 -11.30 14.96
N LYS A 285 12.54 -11.33 14.97
CA LYS A 285 13.36 -10.88 13.84
C LYS A 285 13.13 -11.74 12.61
N ALA A 286 13.08 -13.07 12.78
CA ALA A 286 12.82 -13.99 11.67
C ALA A 286 11.44 -13.79 11.04
N ILE A 287 10.38 -13.52 11.82
CA ILE A 287 9.05 -13.18 11.31
C ILE A 287 9.12 -11.92 10.45
N ALA A 288 9.73 -10.85 10.96
CA ALA A 288 9.85 -9.59 10.24
C ALA A 288 10.64 -9.77 8.94
N GLU A 289 11.75 -10.49 8.95
CA GLU A 289 12.59 -10.74 7.79
C GLU A 289 11.85 -11.51 6.69
N VAL A 290 11.20 -12.63 7.04
CA VAL A 290 10.46 -13.47 6.09
C VAL A 290 9.33 -12.70 5.42
N THR A 291 8.64 -11.80 6.15
CA THR A 291 7.52 -11.01 5.65
C THR A 291 7.94 -9.66 5.06
N ARG A 292 9.24 -9.33 5.04
CA ARG A 292 9.78 -8.01 4.68
C ARG A 292 9.20 -6.87 5.51
N GLY A 293 8.85 -7.16 6.76
CA GLY A 293 8.54 -6.17 7.78
C GLY A 293 9.81 -5.70 8.50
N GLU A 294 9.63 -5.15 9.68
CA GLU A 294 10.73 -4.66 10.50
C GLU A 294 10.50 -5.05 11.97
N TYR A 295 11.58 -5.40 12.66
CA TYR A 295 11.56 -5.68 14.08
C TYR A 295 11.90 -4.42 14.86
N PHE A 296 11.17 -4.20 15.94
CA PHE A 296 11.39 -3.12 16.90
C PHE A 296 11.44 -3.71 18.31
N HIS A 297 12.22 -3.07 19.15
CA HIS A 297 12.30 -3.38 20.58
C HIS A 297 11.87 -2.16 21.38
N ALA A 298 11.03 -2.36 22.37
CA ALA A 298 10.62 -1.33 23.33
C ALA A 298 10.83 -1.82 24.77
N ALA A 299 11.69 -1.12 25.51
CA ALA A 299 11.91 -1.39 26.93
C ALA A 299 11.04 -0.50 27.85
N SER A 300 10.34 0.48 27.28
CA SER A 300 9.48 1.41 28.01
C SER A 300 8.20 1.77 27.23
N ALA A 301 7.21 2.31 27.94
CA ALA A 301 5.99 2.83 27.32
C ALA A 301 6.27 3.97 26.33
N GLU A 302 7.27 4.80 26.62
CA GLU A 302 7.66 5.94 25.77
C GLU A 302 8.31 5.46 24.48
N GLU A 303 9.17 4.45 24.56
CA GLU A 303 9.79 3.83 23.38
C GLU A 303 8.73 3.17 22.49
N LEU A 304 7.76 2.46 23.10
CA LEU A 304 6.66 1.85 22.38
C LEU A 304 5.83 2.90 21.65
N ALA A 305 5.53 4.04 22.28
CA ALA A 305 4.82 5.15 21.64
C ALA A 305 5.61 5.72 20.45
N LYS A 306 6.93 5.91 20.58
CA LYS A 306 7.80 6.36 19.48
C LYS A 306 7.83 5.38 18.32
N ILE A 307 7.87 4.07 18.60
CA ILE A 307 7.81 3.02 17.57
C ILE A 307 6.50 3.10 16.80
N TYR A 308 5.38 3.23 17.50
CA TYR A 308 4.07 3.37 16.84
C TYR A 308 3.97 4.64 15.99
N GLN A 309 4.52 5.77 16.44
CA GLN A 309 4.61 7.01 15.63
C GLN A 309 5.48 6.83 14.40
N GLY A 310 6.62 6.15 14.54
CA GLY A 310 7.52 5.81 13.43
C GLY A 310 6.85 4.87 12.41
N LEU A 311 6.10 3.88 12.87
CA LEU A 311 5.32 2.96 12.03
C LEU A 311 4.21 3.72 11.28
N ASN A 312 3.54 4.65 11.93
CA ASN A 312 2.53 5.50 11.28
C ASN A 312 3.16 6.25 10.09
N ALA A 313 4.28 6.92 10.31
CA ALA A 313 4.98 7.64 9.24
C ALA A 313 5.38 6.72 8.08
N LYS A 314 5.89 5.52 8.36
CA LYS A 314 6.27 4.53 7.33
C LYS A 314 5.07 4.00 6.56
N LEU A 315 3.98 3.65 7.25
CA LEU A 315 2.78 3.12 6.63
C LEU A 315 2.05 4.16 5.77
N VAL A 316 2.08 5.45 6.16
CA VAL A 316 1.46 6.55 5.41
C VAL A 316 2.34 6.98 4.23
N LEU A 317 3.68 6.92 4.36
CA LEU A 317 4.63 7.44 3.38
C LEU A 317 5.02 6.47 2.27
N GLU A 318 4.48 5.26 2.22
CA GLU A 318 4.73 4.36 1.09
C GLU A 318 4.09 4.91 -0.19
N LYS A 319 4.83 5.83 -0.83
CA LYS A 319 4.46 6.47 -2.08
C LYS A 319 4.55 5.45 -3.20
N LYS A 320 3.41 5.02 -3.71
CA LYS A 320 3.37 4.18 -4.90
C LYS A 320 3.80 5.03 -6.11
N GLU A 321 4.91 4.66 -6.74
CA GLU A 321 5.27 5.20 -8.03
C GLU A 321 4.21 4.75 -9.06
N THR A 322 3.42 5.70 -9.54
CA THR A 322 2.38 5.42 -10.53
C THR A 322 2.79 6.01 -11.87
N GLU A 323 2.60 5.26 -12.93
CA GLU A 323 2.83 5.74 -14.29
C GLU A 323 1.79 6.80 -14.65
N ILE A 324 2.24 8.01 -14.94
CA ILE A 324 1.38 9.10 -15.41
C ILE A 324 1.28 9.15 -16.94
N SER A 325 1.85 8.15 -17.63
CA SER A 325 1.86 8.08 -19.10
C SER A 325 0.46 8.20 -19.70
N ALA A 326 -0.57 7.59 -19.11
CA ALA A 326 -1.95 7.65 -19.56
C ALA A 326 -2.52 9.09 -19.59
N LEU A 327 -2.23 9.90 -18.57
CA LEU A 327 -2.67 11.31 -18.51
C LEU A 327 -1.97 12.15 -19.58
N VAL A 328 -0.67 11.91 -19.79
CA VAL A 328 0.11 12.63 -20.81
C VAL A 328 -0.37 12.25 -22.20
N VAL A 329 -0.67 10.96 -22.47
CA VAL A 329 -1.25 10.51 -23.74
C VAL A 329 -2.60 11.16 -24.00
N ALA A 330 -3.48 11.21 -22.99
CA ALA A 330 -4.79 11.85 -23.13
C ALA A 330 -4.65 13.36 -23.46
N ALA A 331 -3.76 14.07 -22.78
CA ALA A 331 -3.49 15.48 -23.06
C ALA A 331 -2.91 15.68 -24.48
N ALA A 332 -1.98 14.82 -24.91
CA ALA A 332 -1.43 14.84 -26.26
C ALA A 332 -2.52 14.60 -27.34
N ALA A 333 -3.39 13.62 -27.12
CA ALA A 333 -4.50 13.33 -28.04
C ALA A 333 -5.47 14.51 -28.17
N ILE A 334 -5.83 15.14 -27.04
CA ILE A 334 -6.68 16.33 -27.05
C ILE A 334 -6.04 17.47 -27.85
N LEU A 335 -4.75 17.74 -27.64
CA LEU A 335 -4.03 18.78 -28.38
C LEU A 335 -4.00 18.51 -29.88
N LEU A 336 -3.78 17.26 -30.28
CA LEU A 336 -3.76 16.87 -31.70
C LEU A 336 -5.13 17.00 -32.34
N VAL A 337 -6.21 16.58 -31.64
CA VAL A 337 -7.58 16.73 -32.12
C VAL A 337 -7.97 18.21 -32.25
N VAL A 338 -7.65 19.02 -31.24
CA VAL A 338 -7.93 20.48 -31.27
C VAL A 338 -7.15 21.14 -32.42
N SER A 339 -5.88 20.76 -32.63
CA SER A 339 -5.08 21.24 -33.74
C SER A 339 -5.72 20.92 -35.10
N ALA A 340 -6.17 19.67 -35.28
CA ALA A 340 -6.84 19.23 -36.49
C ALA A 340 -8.18 19.98 -36.72
N MET A 341 -9.01 20.11 -35.68
CA MET A 341 -10.27 20.87 -35.75
C MET A 341 -10.03 22.33 -36.12
N LEU A 342 -9.09 23.01 -35.48
CA LEU A 342 -8.79 24.41 -35.80
C LEU A 342 -8.23 24.55 -37.22
N SER A 343 -7.45 23.58 -37.70
CA SER A 343 -6.96 23.58 -39.07
C SER A 343 -8.09 23.44 -40.09
N LEU A 344 -9.07 22.57 -39.86
CA LEU A 344 -10.24 22.37 -40.69
C LEU A 344 -11.15 23.60 -40.65
N LEU A 345 -11.46 24.13 -39.48
CA LEU A 345 -12.38 25.28 -39.32
C LEU A 345 -11.80 26.57 -39.95
N TRP A 346 -10.52 26.82 -39.84
CA TRP A 346 -9.92 28.07 -40.29
C TRP A 346 -9.38 28.01 -41.73
N PHE A 347 -8.99 26.86 -42.22
CA PHE A 347 -8.31 26.73 -43.49
C PHE A 347 -8.92 25.68 -44.43
N ASN A 348 -9.94 24.94 -43.97
CA ASN A 348 -10.55 23.81 -44.70
C ASN A 348 -9.49 22.79 -45.22
N ARG A 349 -8.43 22.59 -44.45
CA ARG A 349 -7.30 21.69 -44.78
C ARG A 349 -6.91 20.95 -43.54
N MET A 350 -6.66 19.65 -43.69
CA MET A 350 -5.93 18.89 -42.66
C MET A 350 -4.46 19.32 -42.63
N VAL A 351 -3.88 19.35 -41.46
CA VAL A 351 -2.47 19.72 -41.24
C VAL A 351 -1.55 18.67 -41.84
#